data_3c5e0933dd86c6f46ac29cc8888128c7
#
_entry.id   3c5e0933dd86c6f46ac29cc8888128c7
#
_cell.length_a   1.000
_cell.length_b   1.000
_cell.length_c   1.000
_cell.angle_alpha   90.00
_cell.angle_beta   90.00
_cell.angle_gamma   90.00
#
_symmetry.space_group_name_H-M   'P 1'
#
loop_
_entity.id
_entity.type
_entity.pdbx_description
1 polymer ?
#
loop_
_entity_poly.entity_id
_entity_poly.type
_entity_poly.pdbx_seq_one_letter_code
_entity_poly.pdbx_strand_id
1 'polypeptide(L)'
;LSTRGNEASAANADREPTRAQIKRWRKHLAEERMEARTYRDLSERRTGEERAVLRQLEEAERRHEEYWLARLGEHALPAPKPPLRTRAASVLAHLFGTIFILAMAQRAEQRSARDVDDDVPAHMQADEHIHAEVIRSLAAKSRETLAGTFRAAVFGANDGLVSNLALVLGVAATGMEPHVVLLTGISGLLAGA
;
A
#
# COMPACT_ATOMS: atom_id res chain seq x y z
N LEU A 1 -18.46 1.68 40.41
CA LEU A 1 -17.88 0.43 39.83
C LEU A 1 -16.73 0.71 38.84
N SER A 2 -16.14 1.91 38.83
CA SER A 2 -15.15 2.34 37.82
C SER A 2 -13.70 2.48 38.36
N THR A 3 -13.40 2.12 39.59
CA THR A 3 -12.08 2.34 40.22
C THR A 3 -11.12 1.16 40.09
N ARG A 4 -11.59 -0.07 39.87
CA ARG A 4 -10.73 -1.25 39.78
C ARG A 4 -9.90 -1.37 38.49
N GLY A 5 -10.33 -0.75 37.40
CA GLY A 5 -9.60 -0.80 36.13
C GLY A 5 -8.35 0.07 36.11
N ASN A 6 -8.35 1.14 36.87
CA ASN A 6 -7.23 2.10 36.91
C ASN A 6 -6.08 1.65 37.85
N GLU A 7 -6.42 0.93 38.91
CA GLU A 7 -5.42 0.40 39.85
C GLU A 7 -4.60 -0.78 39.28
N ALA A 8 -5.23 -1.60 38.43
CA ALA A 8 -4.54 -2.71 37.76
C ALA A 8 -3.55 -2.20 36.68
N SER A 9 -3.86 -1.08 36.03
CA SER A 9 -2.99 -0.44 35.03
C SER A 9 -1.76 0.22 35.70
N ALA A 10 -1.94 0.84 36.86
CA ALA A 10 -0.86 1.49 37.60
C ALA A 10 0.10 0.46 38.25
N ALA A 11 -0.43 -0.65 38.75
CA ALA A 11 0.38 -1.71 39.37
C ALA A 11 1.27 -2.50 38.37
N ASN A 12 1.00 -2.37 37.07
CA ASN A 12 1.77 -3.04 36.02
C ASN A 12 2.89 -2.15 35.45
N ALA A 13 2.90 -0.85 35.80
CA ALA A 13 3.88 0.12 35.31
C ALA A 13 5.28 -0.03 35.95
N ASP A 14 5.34 -0.59 37.18
CA ASP A 14 6.58 -0.73 37.97
C ASP A 14 7.25 -2.10 37.86
N ARG A 15 6.69 -3.03 37.09
CA ARG A 15 7.30 -4.35 36.89
C ARG A 15 8.23 -4.33 35.68
N GLU A 16 9.43 -4.86 35.84
CA GLU A 16 10.32 -5.14 34.70
C GLU A 16 9.59 -5.96 33.62
N PRO A 17 9.66 -5.53 32.36
CA PRO A 17 8.95 -6.19 31.29
C PRO A 17 9.48 -7.61 31.07
N THR A 18 8.60 -8.56 30.90
CA THR A 18 8.95 -9.95 30.59
C THR A 18 9.60 -10.07 29.22
N ARG A 19 10.42 -11.11 29.01
CA ARG A 19 11.02 -11.39 27.70
C ARG A 19 9.97 -11.51 26.56
N ALA A 20 8.78 -12.01 26.87
CA ALA A 20 7.70 -12.13 25.91
C ALA A 20 7.13 -10.75 25.53
N GLN A 21 6.96 -9.85 26.50
CA GLN A 21 6.54 -8.47 26.28
C GLN A 21 7.58 -7.70 25.46
N ILE A 22 8.86 -7.77 25.84
CA ILE A 22 9.95 -7.14 25.08
C ILE A 22 9.94 -7.60 23.62
N LYS A 23 9.74 -8.90 23.36
CA LYS A 23 9.69 -9.45 22.00
C LYS A 23 8.48 -8.89 21.23
N ARG A 24 7.30 -8.78 21.85
CA ARG A 24 6.11 -8.19 21.22
C ARG A 24 6.33 -6.70 20.92
N TRP A 25 6.75 -5.94 21.90
CA TRP A 25 6.98 -4.49 21.74
C TRP A 25 8.05 -4.17 20.69
N ARG A 26 9.11 -4.99 20.60
CA ARG A 26 10.10 -4.88 19.52
C ARG A 26 9.51 -5.19 18.14
N LYS A 27 8.54 -6.11 18.08
CA LYS A 27 7.81 -6.40 16.85
C LYS A 27 6.96 -5.19 16.44
N HIS A 28 6.18 -4.62 17.36
CA HIS A 28 5.42 -3.39 17.12
C HIS A 28 6.33 -2.26 16.65
N LEU A 29 7.41 -1.96 17.38
CA LEU A 29 8.38 -0.95 16.97
C LEU A 29 8.90 -1.14 15.53
N ALA A 30 9.14 -2.38 15.13
CA ALA A 30 9.59 -2.68 13.76
C ALA A 30 8.49 -2.46 12.72
N GLU A 31 7.23 -2.73 13.08
CA GLU A 31 6.05 -2.54 12.23
C GLU A 31 5.78 -1.05 12.02
N GLU A 32 5.75 -0.23 13.09
CA GLU A 32 5.56 1.22 13.00
C GLU A 32 6.62 1.90 12.13
N ARG A 33 7.89 1.55 12.36
CA ARG A 33 9.02 2.05 11.54
C ARG A 33 8.86 1.73 10.07
N MET A 34 8.35 0.57 9.77
CA MET A 34 8.12 0.13 8.41
C MET A 34 6.97 0.91 7.78
N GLU A 35 5.87 1.07 8.51
CA GLU A 35 4.69 1.77 8.03
C GLU A 35 4.98 3.25 7.80
N ALA A 36 5.68 3.92 8.73
CA ALA A 36 6.14 5.28 8.54
C ALA A 36 6.99 5.46 7.26
N ARG A 37 7.94 4.56 7.02
CA ARG A 37 8.74 4.59 5.78
C ARG A 37 7.89 4.38 4.53
N THR A 38 6.98 3.45 4.58
CA THR A 38 6.08 3.13 3.47
C THR A 38 5.20 4.33 3.11
N TYR A 39 4.60 4.99 4.10
CA TYR A 39 3.78 6.18 3.88
C TYR A 39 4.61 7.34 3.32
N ARG A 40 5.85 7.50 3.79
CA ARG A 40 6.79 8.47 3.22
C ARG A 40 7.05 8.20 1.74
N ASP A 41 7.50 6.99 1.41
CA ASP A 41 7.85 6.59 0.05
C ASP A 41 6.65 6.75 -0.91
N LEU A 42 5.44 6.44 -0.44
CA LEU A 42 4.21 6.67 -1.19
C LEU A 42 3.90 8.16 -1.36
N SER A 43 4.08 8.97 -0.30
CA SER A 43 3.80 10.41 -0.32
C SER A 43 4.69 11.17 -1.30
N GLU A 44 5.94 10.73 -1.47
CA GLU A 44 6.90 11.34 -2.40
C GLU A 44 6.47 11.21 -3.87
N ARG A 45 5.62 10.22 -4.17
CA ARG A 45 5.13 9.92 -5.52
C ARG A 45 3.72 10.41 -5.78
N ARG A 46 3.12 11.07 -4.82
CA ARG A 46 1.77 11.61 -4.91
C ARG A 46 1.82 13.13 -4.83
N THR A 47 0.76 13.75 -5.28
CA THR A 47 0.58 15.21 -5.24
C THR A 47 -0.76 15.54 -4.60
N GLY A 48 -0.98 16.81 -4.25
CA GLY A 48 -2.25 17.28 -3.71
C GLY A 48 -2.67 16.60 -2.42
N GLU A 49 -3.94 16.31 -2.31
CA GLU A 49 -4.58 15.76 -1.11
C GLU A 49 -4.03 14.37 -0.72
N GLU A 50 -3.79 13.50 -1.69
CA GLU A 50 -3.25 12.15 -1.42
C GLU A 50 -1.88 12.22 -0.73
N ARG A 51 -1.02 13.14 -1.16
CA ARG A 51 0.27 13.39 -0.53
C ARG A 51 0.10 13.88 0.91
N ALA A 52 -0.82 14.82 1.12
CA ALA A 52 -1.07 15.38 2.45
C ALA A 52 -1.55 14.29 3.43
N VAL A 53 -2.49 13.48 3.00
CA VAL A 53 -3.02 12.36 3.80
C VAL A 53 -1.93 11.34 4.13
N LEU A 54 -1.10 10.93 3.16
CA LEU A 54 -0.01 9.98 3.39
C LEU A 54 1.06 10.54 4.34
N ARG A 55 1.29 11.87 4.33
CA ARG A 55 2.17 12.53 5.30
C ARG A 55 1.61 12.52 6.70
N GLN A 56 0.30 12.71 6.86
CA GLN A 56 -0.35 12.62 8.17
C GLN A 56 -0.27 11.20 8.74
N LEU A 57 -0.43 10.17 7.90
CA LEU A 57 -0.23 8.78 8.30
C LEU A 57 1.23 8.54 8.72
N GLU A 58 2.23 9.00 7.96
CA GLU A 58 3.64 8.92 8.36
C GLU A 58 3.88 9.54 9.73
N GLU A 59 3.33 10.71 10.01
CA GLU A 59 3.47 11.38 11.30
C GLU A 59 2.82 10.61 12.45
N ALA A 60 1.68 9.99 12.22
CA ALA A 60 1.02 9.15 13.21
C ALA A 60 1.90 7.94 13.57
N GLU A 61 2.42 7.21 12.58
CA GLU A 61 3.30 6.07 12.81
C GLU A 61 4.61 6.46 13.52
N ARG A 62 5.11 7.67 13.30
CA ARG A 62 6.27 8.17 14.05
C ARG A 62 5.95 8.39 15.53
N ARG A 63 4.74 8.88 15.86
CA ARG A 63 4.31 8.99 17.26
C ARG A 63 4.18 7.62 17.92
N HIS A 64 3.67 6.62 17.18
CA HIS A 64 3.62 5.24 17.65
C HIS A 64 5.02 4.65 17.85
N GLU A 65 5.96 4.93 16.93
CA GLU A 65 7.38 4.54 17.10
C GLU A 65 7.97 5.12 18.37
N GLU A 66 7.76 6.41 18.63
CA GLU A 66 8.25 7.09 19.84
C GLU A 66 7.68 6.47 21.12
N TYR A 67 6.39 6.13 21.12
CA TYR A 67 5.77 5.42 22.23
C TYR A 67 6.45 4.09 22.52
N TRP A 68 6.67 3.25 21.50
CA TRP A 68 7.32 1.95 21.68
C TRP A 68 8.79 2.09 22.08
N LEU A 69 9.50 3.11 21.58
CA LEU A 69 10.87 3.41 22.00
C LEU A 69 10.92 3.78 23.48
N ALA A 70 10.03 4.65 23.93
CA ALA A 70 9.95 5.06 25.33
C ALA A 70 9.63 3.85 26.23
N ARG A 71 8.71 2.98 25.81
CA ARG A 71 8.29 1.80 26.56
C ARG A 71 9.36 0.71 26.62
N LEU A 72 10.16 0.56 25.57
CA LEU A 72 11.27 -0.41 25.50
C LEU A 72 12.52 0.05 26.25
N GLY A 73 12.77 1.36 26.32
CA GLY A 73 13.98 1.90 26.95
C GLY A 73 15.24 1.23 26.41
N GLU A 74 16.08 0.69 27.28
CA GLU A 74 17.33 0.00 26.91
C GLU A 74 17.10 -1.25 26.03
N HIS A 75 15.92 -1.86 26.12
CA HIS A 75 15.55 -3.03 25.33
C HIS A 75 15.24 -2.71 23.86
N ALA A 76 15.21 -1.43 23.46
CA ALA A 76 15.04 -1.04 22.06
C ALA A 76 16.28 -1.36 21.21
N LEU A 77 17.44 -1.54 21.82
CA LEU A 77 18.70 -1.85 21.13
C LEU A 77 19.05 -3.36 21.21
N PRO A 78 19.72 -3.90 20.18
CA PRO A 78 19.93 -3.37 18.85
C PRO A 78 18.61 -3.22 18.09
N ALA A 79 18.52 -2.25 17.20
CA ALA A 79 17.29 -1.99 16.43
C ALA A 79 16.81 -3.26 15.72
N PRO A 80 15.52 -3.63 15.82
CA PRO A 80 14.99 -4.80 15.14
C PRO A 80 15.15 -4.66 13.62
N LYS A 81 15.73 -5.68 12.99
CA LYS A 81 15.89 -5.70 11.53
C LYS A 81 14.53 -6.01 10.89
N PRO A 82 14.08 -5.23 9.90
CA PRO A 82 12.85 -5.54 9.20
C PRO A 82 12.96 -6.90 8.49
N PRO A 83 11.93 -7.73 8.52
CA PRO A 83 11.93 -9.03 7.85
C PRO A 83 12.14 -8.87 6.33
N LEU A 84 12.77 -9.88 5.69
CA LEU A 84 13.13 -9.83 4.26
C LEU A 84 11.93 -9.55 3.34
N ARG A 85 10.76 -10.09 3.68
CA ARG A 85 9.50 -9.84 2.96
C ARG A 85 9.09 -8.36 2.94
N THR A 86 9.50 -7.61 3.95
CA THR A 86 9.26 -6.18 4.09
C THR A 86 10.10 -5.37 3.12
N ARG A 87 11.35 -5.80 2.91
CA ARG A 87 12.25 -5.20 1.90
C ARG A 87 11.69 -5.43 0.49
N ALA A 88 11.19 -6.64 0.21
CA ALA A 88 10.52 -6.94 -1.06
C ALA A 88 9.25 -6.08 -1.24
N ALA A 89 8.46 -5.87 -0.19
CA ALA A 89 7.27 -5.02 -0.23
C ALA A 89 7.62 -3.56 -0.53
N SER A 90 8.71 -3.03 0.04
CA SER A 90 9.19 -1.67 -0.25
C SER A 90 9.63 -1.52 -1.72
N VAL A 91 10.31 -2.52 -2.29
CA VAL A 91 10.67 -2.55 -3.72
C VAL A 91 9.41 -2.62 -4.60
N LEU A 92 8.42 -3.44 -4.24
CA LEU A 92 7.14 -3.51 -4.96
C LEU A 92 6.35 -2.19 -4.85
N ALA A 93 6.35 -1.54 -3.69
CA ALA A 93 5.77 -0.21 -3.52
C ALA A 93 6.44 0.80 -4.45
N HIS A 94 7.74 0.64 -4.65
CA HIS A 94 8.53 1.47 -5.54
C HIS A 94 8.13 1.31 -7.02
N LEU A 95 7.87 0.09 -7.45
CA LEU A 95 7.54 -0.24 -8.85
C LEU A 95 6.04 -0.13 -9.16
N PHE A 96 5.18 -0.44 -8.19
CA PHE A 96 3.73 -0.61 -8.38
C PHE A 96 2.90 0.12 -7.32
N GLY A 97 3.18 1.41 -7.07
CA GLY A 97 2.60 2.19 -5.97
C GLY A 97 1.08 2.06 -5.79
N THR A 98 0.32 1.96 -6.87
CA THR A 98 -1.14 1.77 -6.83
C THR A 98 -1.54 0.36 -6.38
N ILE A 99 -0.85 -0.67 -6.89
CA ILE A 99 -1.06 -2.09 -6.51
C ILE A 99 -0.65 -2.30 -5.05
N PHE A 100 0.35 -1.57 -4.58
CA PHE A 100 0.82 -1.65 -3.21
C PHE A 100 -0.21 -1.09 -2.21
N ILE A 101 -0.88 0.02 -2.52
CA ILE A 101 -1.99 0.55 -1.70
C ILE A 101 -3.11 -0.50 -1.57
N LEU A 102 -3.43 -1.21 -2.66
CA LEU A 102 -4.40 -2.30 -2.63
C LEU A 102 -3.97 -3.46 -1.72
N ALA A 103 -2.69 -3.81 -1.75
CA ALA A 103 -2.13 -4.85 -0.88
C ALA A 103 -2.10 -4.42 0.60
N MET A 104 -1.86 -3.14 0.88
CA MET A 104 -1.94 -2.58 2.24
C MET A 104 -3.38 -2.61 2.77
N ALA A 105 -4.38 -2.25 1.95
CA ALA A 105 -5.78 -2.31 2.34
C ALA A 105 -6.20 -3.74 2.71
N GLN A 106 -5.80 -4.73 1.94
CA GLN A 106 -6.03 -6.14 2.26
C GLN A 106 -5.37 -6.56 3.58
N ARG A 107 -4.18 -6.05 3.86
CA ARG A 107 -3.48 -6.33 5.12
C ARG A 107 -4.17 -5.69 6.31
N ALA A 108 -4.64 -4.45 6.17
CA ALA A 108 -5.39 -3.76 7.22
C ALA A 108 -6.68 -4.51 7.58
N GLU A 109 -7.40 -5.04 6.58
CA GLU A 109 -8.58 -5.89 6.80
C GLU A 109 -8.24 -7.18 7.57
N GLN A 110 -7.11 -7.82 7.26
CA GLN A 110 -6.68 -9.04 7.94
C GLN A 110 -6.19 -8.80 9.37
N ARG A 111 -5.63 -7.63 9.68
CA ARG A 111 -5.22 -7.24 11.04
C ARG A 111 -6.43 -6.95 11.91
N SER A 112 -7.37 -6.16 11.44
CA SER A 112 -8.60 -5.81 12.18
C SER A 112 -9.40 -7.04 12.66
N ALA A 113 -9.21 -8.19 12.01
CA ALA A 113 -9.87 -9.44 12.36
C ALA A 113 -9.14 -10.29 13.43
N ARG A 114 -7.90 -9.94 13.82
CA ARG A 114 -7.03 -10.86 14.56
C ARG A 114 -6.54 -10.43 15.92
N ASP A 115 -6.36 -9.15 16.21
CA ASP A 115 -5.63 -8.76 17.41
C ASP A 115 -6.23 -7.58 18.16
N VAL A 116 -6.89 -7.90 19.28
CA VAL A 116 -6.91 -6.97 20.43
C VAL A 116 -5.68 -7.35 21.25
N ASP A 117 -4.56 -6.63 21.04
CA ASP A 117 -3.37 -6.78 21.89
C ASP A 117 -3.54 -5.84 23.10
N ASP A 118 -3.68 -6.41 24.29
CA ASP A 118 -3.86 -5.65 25.55
C ASP A 118 -2.66 -4.73 25.87
N ASP A 119 -1.51 -4.95 25.22
CA ASP A 119 -0.32 -4.11 25.37
C ASP A 119 -0.40 -2.81 24.55
N VAL A 120 -1.32 -2.68 23.59
CA VAL A 120 -1.49 -1.50 22.73
C VAL A 120 -2.48 -0.52 23.37
N PRO A 121 -2.11 0.76 23.58
CA PRO A 121 -3.01 1.76 24.13
C PRO A 121 -4.27 1.98 23.27
N ALA A 122 -5.39 2.28 23.89
CA ALA A 122 -6.67 2.47 23.22
C ALA A 122 -6.63 3.59 22.15
N HIS A 123 -5.84 4.65 22.35
CA HIS A 123 -5.69 5.71 21.37
C HIS A 123 -4.95 5.22 20.11
N MET A 124 -3.90 4.39 20.25
CA MET A 124 -3.21 3.80 19.11
C MET A 124 -4.12 2.82 18.36
N GLN A 125 -4.94 2.03 19.07
CA GLN A 125 -5.95 1.18 18.43
C GLN A 125 -6.95 2.01 17.63
N ALA A 126 -7.37 3.17 18.13
CA ALA A 126 -8.26 4.09 17.42
C ALA A 126 -7.59 4.68 16.17
N ASP A 127 -6.31 5.08 16.27
CA ASP A 127 -5.53 5.57 15.14
C ASP A 127 -5.41 4.48 14.05
N GLU A 128 -5.13 3.23 14.42
CA GLU A 128 -5.09 2.09 13.48
C GLU A 128 -6.41 1.89 12.72
N HIS A 129 -7.56 2.07 13.38
CA HIS A 129 -8.84 2.01 12.70
C HIS A 129 -9.01 3.13 11.67
N ILE A 130 -8.58 4.35 12.00
CA ILE A 130 -8.60 5.50 11.07
C ILE A 130 -7.64 5.24 9.90
N HIS A 131 -6.42 4.76 10.16
CA HIS A 131 -5.44 4.40 9.13
C HIS A 131 -6.01 3.37 8.15
N ALA A 132 -6.64 2.32 8.67
CA ALA A 132 -7.27 1.28 7.85
C ALA A 132 -8.37 1.86 6.95
N GLU A 133 -9.18 2.78 7.44
CA GLU A 133 -10.24 3.42 6.65
C GLU A 133 -9.67 4.34 5.56
N VAL A 134 -8.66 5.14 5.90
CA VAL A 134 -7.96 6.00 4.94
C VAL A 134 -7.32 5.15 3.83
N ILE A 135 -6.64 4.08 4.18
CA ILE A 135 -6.02 3.18 3.19
C ILE A 135 -7.08 2.50 2.31
N ARG A 136 -8.24 2.11 2.86
CA ARG A 136 -9.35 1.56 2.06
C ARG A 136 -9.88 2.58 1.07
N SER A 137 -10.04 3.84 1.47
CA SER A 137 -10.51 4.91 0.58
C SER A 137 -9.51 5.19 -0.54
N LEU A 138 -8.21 5.26 -0.24
CA LEU A 138 -7.15 5.39 -1.25
C LEU A 138 -7.12 4.17 -2.20
N ALA A 139 -7.35 2.98 -1.69
CA ALA A 139 -7.43 1.76 -2.49
C ALA A 139 -8.64 1.75 -3.42
N ALA A 140 -9.80 2.23 -2.97
CA ALA A 140 -10.99 2.36 -3.80
C ALA A 140 -10.76 3.31 -4.97
N LYS A 141 -10.21 4.49 -4.71
CA LYS A 141 -9.83 5.48 -5.74
C LYS A 141 -8.80 4.91 -6.73
N SER A 142 -7.84 4.16 -6.22
CA SER A 142 -6.81 3.50 -7.04
C SER A 142 -7.41 2.43 -7.96
N ARG A 143 -8.41 1.65 -7.49
CA ARG A 143 -9.12 0.66 -8.31
C ARG A 143 -9.90 1.32 -9.44
N GLU A 144 -10.57 2.43 -9.15
CA GLU A 144 -11.32 3.20 -10.15
C GLU A 144 -10.41 3.72 -11.25
N THR A 145 -9.26 4.30 -10.89
CA THR A 145 -8.26 4.78 -11.83
C THR A 145 -7.70 3.64 -12.70
N LEU A 146 -7.36 2.50 -12.10
CA LEU A 146 -6.87 1.33 -12.82
C LEU A 146 -7.94 0.77 -13.78
N ALA A 147 -9.19 0.67 -13.32
CA ALA A 147 -10.30 0.19 -14.16
C ALA A 147 -10.53 1.12 -15.34
N GLY A 148 -10.46 2.44 -15.13
CA GLY A 148 -10.54 3.45 -16.20
C GLY A 148 -9.42 3.32 -17.22
N THR A 149 -8.17 3.20 -16.76
CA THR A 149 -6.99 3.03 -17.63
C THR A 149 -7.07 1.72 -18.39
N PHE A 150 -7.43 0.62 -17.74
CA PHE A 150 -7.57 -0.68 -18.39
C PHE A 150 -8.69 -0.66 -19.45
N ARG A 151 -9.83 -0.05 -19.14
CA ARG A 151 -10.93 0.11 -20.11
C ARG A 151 -10.45 0.92 -21.31
N ALA A 152 -9.79 2.06 -21.11
CA ALA A 152 -9.27 2.88 -22.19
C ALA A 152 -8.27 2.13 -23.07
N ALA A 153 -7.36 1.36 -22.45
CA ALA A 153 -6.39 0.53 -23.17
C ALA A 153 -7.07 -0.58 -24.00
N VAL A 154 -8.07 -1.27 -23.44
CA VAL A 154 -8.83 -2.31 -24.16
C VAL A 154 -9.61 -1.73 -25.32
N PHE A 155 -10.31 -0.61 -25.11
CA PHE A 155 -11.06 0.04 -26.21
C PHE A 155 -10.12 0.59 -27.27
N GLY A 156 -9.00 1.22 -26.89
CA GLY A 156 -8.01 1.73 -27.84
C GLY A 156 -7.38 0.59 -28.66
N ALA A 157 -7.01 -0.51 -28.03
CA ALA A 157 -6.48 -1.69 -28.74
C ALA A 157 -7.50 -2.31 -29.70
N ASN A 158 -8.77 -2.43 -29.25
CA ASN A 158 -9.84 -2.97 -30.08
C ASN A 158 -10.12 -2.06 -31.30
N ASP A 159 -10.20 -0.75 -31.08
CA ASP A 159 -10.41 0.23 -32.17
C ASP A 159 -9.26 0.20 -33.18
N GLY A 160 -8.01 0.18 -32.70
CA GLY A 160 -6.82 0.03 -33.54
C GLY A 160 -6.81 -1.25 -34.35
N LEU A 161 -7.22 -2.37 -33.76
CA LEU A 161 -7.30 -3.67 -34.46
C LEU A 161 -8.40 -3.66 -35.54
N VAL A 162 -9.59 -3.13 -35.23
CA VAL A 162 -10.71 -3.06 -36.18
C VAL A 162 -10.36 -2.11 -37.33
N SER A 163 -9.81 -0.94 -37.05
CA SER A 163 -9.38 0.01 -38.06
C SER A 163 -8.29 -0.54 -38.96
N ASN A 164 -7.31 -1.23 -38.39
CA ASN A 164 -6.25 -1.85 -39.15
C ASN A 164 -6.77 -3.02 -40.01
N LEU A 165 -7.70 -3.81 -39.47
CA LEU A 165 -8.34 -4.89 -40.26
C LEU A 165 -9.10 -4.33 -41.47
N ALA A 166 -9.87 -3.26 -41.26
CA ALA A 166 -10.59 -2.60 -42.34
C ALA A 166 -9.64 -2.05 -43.42
N LEU A 167 -8.50 -1.47 -43.02
CA LEU A 167 -7.46 -0.99 -43.90
C LEU A 167 -6.84 -2.14 -44.72
N VAL A 168 -6.46 -3.24 -44.09
CA VAL A 168 -5.89 -4.41 -44.74
C VAL A 168 -6.87 -5.02 -45.74
N LEU A 169 -8.14 -5.18 -45.35
CA LEU A 169 -9.18 -5.70 -46.24
C LEU A 169 -9.44 -4.76 -47.44
N GLY A 170 -9.45 -3.43 -47.20
CA GLY A 170 -9.63 -2.43 -48.25
C GLY A 170 -8.50 -2.51 -49.27
N VAL A 171 -7.25 -2.56 -48.82
CA VAL A 171 -6.08 -2.69 -49.72
C VAL A 171 -6.08 -4.03 -50.46
N ALA A 172 -6.39 -5.13 -49.76
CA ALA A 172 -6.49 -6.45 -50.39
C ALA A 172 -7.55 -6.53 -51.47
N ALA A 173 -8.70 -5.85 -51.29
CA ALA A 173 -9.80 -5.77 -52.25
C ALA A 173 -9.41 -5.06 -53.55
N THR A 174 -8.36 -4.23 -53.56
CA THR A 174 -7.86 -3.58 -54.78
C THR A 174 -7.00 -4.49 -55.69
N GLY A 175 -6.75 -5.74 -55.27
CA GLY A 175 -5.90 -6.67 -56.02
C GLY A 175 -4.40 -6.39 -55.93
N MET A 176 -3.98 -5.64 -54.91
CA MET A 176 -2.55 -5.37 -54.66
C MET A 176 -1.78 -6.63 -54.33
N GLU A 177 -0.49 -6.62 -54.64
CA GLU A 177 0.42 -7.72 -54.31
C GLU A 177 0.41 -8.09 -52.83
N PRO A 178 0.49 -9.34 -52.42
CA PRO A 178 0.39 -9.79 -51.04
C PRO A 178 1.38 -9.12 -50.09
N HIS A 179 2.58 -8.78 -50.57
CA HIS A 179 3.58 -8.07 -49.75
C HIS A 179 3.18 -6.63 -49.41
N VAL A 180 2.45 -5.95 -50.29
CA VAL A 180 1.91 -4.58 -50.04
C VAL A 180 0.83 -4.64 -49.00
N VAL A 181 -0.06 -5.62 -49.06
CA VAL A 181 -1.12 -5.86 -48.06
C VAL A 181 -0.49 -6.12 -46.68
N LEU A 182 0.56 -6.94 -46.60
CA LEU A 182 1.28 -7.24 -45.39
C LEU A 182 1.94 -6.00 -44.80
N LEU A 183 2.65 -5.24 -45.64
CA LEU A 183 3.29 -3.98 -45.18
C LEU A 183 2.29 -2.95 -44.66
N THR A 184 1.14 -2.86 -45.32
CA THR A 184 0.03 -1.98 -44.89
C THR A 184 -0.47 -2.38 -43.51
N GLY A 185 -0.69 -3.69 -43.26
CA GLY A 185 -1.12 -4.21 -41.98
C GLY A 185 -0.10 -3.92 -40.85
N ILE A 186 1.19 -4.17 -41.11
CA ILE A 186 2.25 -3.86 -40.16
C ILE A 186 2.33 -2.36 -39.87
N SER A 187 2.27 -1.53 -40.91
CA SER A 187 2.31 -0.06 -40.76
C SER A 187 1.11 0.46 -39.97
N GLY A 188 -0.09 -0.09 -40.21
CA GLY A 188 -1.30 0.24 -39.47
C GLY A 188 -1.21 -0.11 -37.99
N LEU A 189 -0.63 -1.27 -37.63
CA LEU A 189 -0.39 -1.66 -36.24
C LEU A 189 0.60 -0.72 -35.56
N LEU A 190 1.69 -0.35 -36.23
CA LEU A 190 2.69 0.57 -35.68
C LEU A 190 2.19 2.01 -35.54
N ALA A 191 1.28 2.44 -36.39
CA ALA A 191 0.69 3.77 -36.33
C ALA A 191 -0.39 3.89 -35.25
N GLY A 192 -1.03 2.77 -34.87
CA GLY A 192 -2.07 2.73 -33.83
C GLY A 192 -1.56 2.37 -32.43
N ALA A 193 -0.26 2.09 -32.25
CA ALA A 193 0.37 1.77 -30.97
C ALA A 193 0.93 3.02 -30.29
#